data_5c5c6620c1cbee4b9be4511f277f2883
#
_entry.id   5c5c6620c1cbee4b9be4511f277f2883
#
_cell.length_a   1.000
_cell.length_b   1.000
_cell.length_c   1.000
_cell.angle_alpha   90.00
_cell.angle_beta   90.00
_cell.angle_gamma   90.00
#
_symmetry.space_group_name_H-M   'P 1'
#
loop_
_entity.id
_entity.type
_entity.pdbx_description
1 polymer ?
#
loop_
_entity_poly.entity_id
_entity_poly.type
_entity_poly.pdbx_seq_one_letter_code
_entity_poly.pdbx_strand_id
1 'polypeptide(L)'
;GKGYQGMVKRCNIKWGPATHGHKFTRSGGSKGNRKPRRTMKGHPHAGHMGAEKLTIKRIPLLKVLDRGDEKLMVVKGSLPGARNSKLKFFVE
;
A
#
# COMPACT_ATOMS: atom_id res chain seq x y z
N GLY A 1 2.06 -7.18 6.76
CA GLY A 1 3.02 -7.74 5.81
C GLY A 1 2.38 -8.76 4.88
N LYS A 2 2.76 -8.74 3.63
CA LYS A 2 2.27 -9.68 2.60
C LYS A 2 3.41 -10.46 1.94
N GLY A 3 4.62 -10.32 2.47
CA GLY A 3 5.80 -10.95 1.92
C GLY A 3 6.22 -10.40 0.56
N TYR A 4 6.94 -11.19 -0.21
CA TYR A 4 7.38 -10.84 -1.56
C TYR A 4 6.23 -11.03 -2.56
N GLN A 5 5.85 -9.98 -3.26
CA GLN A 5 4.73 -9.99 -4.21
C GLN A 5 5.16 -9.51 -5.59
N GLY A 6 4.50 -10.06 -6.62
CA GLY A 6 4.69 -9.65 -8.01
C GLY A 6 4.12 -8.25 -8.29
N MET A 7 4.49 -7.71 -9.44
CA MET A 7 4.14 -6.34 -9.85
C MET A 7 2.64 -6.09 -9.97
N VAL A 8 1.87 -7.08 -10.39
CA VAL A 8 0.42 -6.94 -10.55
C VAL A 8 -0.24 -6.61 -9.21
N LYS A 9 0.10 -7.36 -8.16
CA LYS A 9 -0.45 -7.14 -6.82
C LYS A 9 0.20 -5.95 -6.10
N ARG A 10 1.53 -5.83 -6.19
CA ARG A 10 2.27 -4.81 -5.47
C ARG A 10 2.11 -3.41 -6.06
N CYS A 11 2.08 -3.29 -7.38
CA CYS A 11 2.09 -2.01 -8.09
C CYS A 11 0.81 -1.75 -8.89
N ASN A 12 -0.18 -2.63 -8.82
CA ASN A 12 -1.47 -2.53 -9.54
C ASN A 12 -1.31 -2.32 -11.06
N ILE A 13 -0.28 -2.90 -11.67
CA ILE A 13 -0.12 -2.85 -13.11
C ILE A 13 -1.14 -3.75 -13.81
N LYS A 14 -1.55 -3.36 -15.00
CA LYS A 14 -2.42 -4.18 -15.83
C LYS A 14 -1.69 -5.44 -16.26
N TRP A 15 -2.40 -6.54 -16.29
CA TRP A 15 -1.93 -7.83 -16.79
C TRP A 15 -2.50 -8.10 -18.17
N GLY A 16 -1.85 -8.98 -18.91
CA GLY A 16 -2.29 -9.37 -20.24
C GLY A 16 -3.48 -10.35 -20.22
N PRO A 17 -4.02 -10.70 -21.40
CA PRO A 17 -5.05 -11.71 -21.52
C PRO A 17 -4.64 -13.06 -20.91
N ALA A 18 -5.54 -13.71 -20.19
CA ALA A 18 -5.29 -15.03 -19.62
C ALA A 18 -5.34 -16.16 -20.66
N THR A 19 -5.99 -15.90 -21.80
CA THR A 19 -6.19 -16.84 -22.91
C THR A 19 -5.61 -16.28 -24.22
N HIS A 20 -5.81 -16.94 -25.34
CA HIS A 20 -5.30 -16.58 -26.67
C HIS A 20 -3.77 -16.64 -26.81
N GLY A 21 -3.10 -17.48 -26.02
CA GLY A 21 -1.66 -17.74 -26.15
C GLY A 21 -0.77 -16.54 -25.79
N HIS A 22 -1.26 -15.58 -24.98
CA HIS A 22 -0.46 -14.44 -24.57
C HIS A 22 0.68 -14.84 -23.65
N LYS A 23 1.93 -14.70 -24.11
CA LYS A 23 3.13 -15.19 -23.41
C LYS A 23 3.42 -14.45 -22.10
N PHE A 24 3.15 -13.16 -22.04
CA PHE A 24 3.51 -12.29 -20.92
C PHE A 24 2.30 -11.80 -20.13
N THR A 25 1.56 -12.74 -19.56
CA THR A 25 0.30 -12.42 -18.86
C THR A 25 0.51 -11.54 -17.64
N ARG A 26 1.47 -11.88 -16.79
CA ARG A 26 1.73 -11.18 -15.51
C ARG A 26 3.14 -10.60 -15.40
N SER A 27 3.87 -10.58 -16.48
CA SER A 27 5.24 -10.09 -16.53
C SER A 27 5.27 -8.60 -16.88
N GLY A 28 6.23 -7.87 -16.33
CA GLY A 28 6.54 -6.52 -16.76
C GLY A 28 7.31 -6.51 -18.07
N GLY A 29 7.17 -5.45 -18.83
CA GLY A 29 7.96 -5.22 -20.02
C GLY A 29 9.39 -4.71 -19.71
N SER A 30 9.99 -3.99 -20.64
CA SER A 30 11.30 -3.36 -20.47
C SER A 30 11.34 -2.47 -19.23
N LYS A 31 12.44 -2.48 -18.53
CA LYS A 31 12.67 -1.70 -17.30
C LYS A 31 13.38 -0.38 -17.53
N GLY A 32 13.76 -0.08 -18.75
CA GLY A 32 14.42 1.17 -19.06
C GLY A 32 14.87 1.28 -20.50
N ASN A 33 15.49 2.39 -20.79
CA ASN A 33 16.07 2.75 -22.09
C ASN A 33 17.60 2.78 -22.00
N ARG A 34 18.26 3.05 -23.13
CA ARG A 34 19.70 3.24 -23.17
C ARG A 34 20.17 4.40 -22.28
N LYS A 35 19.39 5.47 -22.20
CA LYS A 35 19.60 6.62 -21.31
C LYS A 35 18.29 6.95 -20.60
N PRO A 36 18.29 7.18 -19.28
CA PRO A 36 19.41 7.06 -18.33
C PRO A 36 19.85 5.61 -18.15
N ARG A 37 21.15 5.39 -17.87
CA ARG A 37 21.72 4.05 -17.65
C ARG A 37 21.36 3.50 -16.25
N ARG A 38 20.14 3.69 -15.80
CA ARG A 38 19.61 3.20 -14.53
C ARG A 38 18.10 3.05 -14.63
N THR A 39 17.53 2.24 -13.77
CA THR A 39 16.08 2.19 -13.59
C THR A 39 15.59 3.44 -12.85
N MET A 40 14.54 4.07 -13.34
CA MET A 40 13.96 5.25 -12.71
C MET A 40 13.31 4.88 -11.37
N LYS A 41 13.36 5.81 -10.41
CA LYS A 41 12.65 5.65 -9.13
C LYS A 41 11.15 5.53 -9.35
N GLY A 42 10.50 4.67 -8.59
CA GLY A 42 9.06 4.43 -8.71
C GLY A 42 8.66 3.49 -9.85
N HIS A 43 9.62 2.99 -10.63
CA HIS A 43 9.31 2.00 -11.67
C HIS A 43 8.80 0.71 -11.03
N PRO A 44 7.69 0.14 -11.53
CA PRO A 44 7.09 -1.06 -10.94
C PRO A 44 8.03 -2.27 -10.97
N HIS A 45 8.28 -2.85 -9.81
CA HIS A 45 9.02 -4.08 -9.64
C HIS A 45 8.33 -4.99 -8.62
N ALA A 46 8.60 -6.28 -8.71
CA ALA A 46 8.30 -7.20 -7.63
C ALA A 46 9.15 -6.85 -6.40
N GLY A 47 8.64 -7.13 -5.23
CA GLY A 47 9.36 -6.88 -3.99
C GLY A 47 8.48 -7.07 -2.76
N HIS A 48 9.01 -6.68 -1.61
CA HIS A 48 8.30 -6.73 -0.34
C HIS A 48 7.06 -5.83 -0.37
N MET A 49 5.95 -6.34 0.13
CA MET A 49 4.68 -5.62 0.23
C MET A 49 4.15 -5.64 1.66
N GLY A 50 3.71 -4.49 2.15
CA GLY A 50 3.20 -4.33 3.50
C GLY A 50 4.30 -4.24 4.56
N ALA A 51 3.90 -4.24 5.83
CA ALA A 51 4.76 -3.98 6.99
C ALA A 51 5.54 -2.65 6.90
N GLU A 52 4.93 -1.66 6.28
CA GLU A 52 5.49 -0.32 6.10
C GLU A 52 4.84 0.67 7.05
N LYS A 53 5.62 1.66 7.48
CA LYS A 53 5.07 2.79 8.24
C LYS A 53 4.23 3.66 7.30
N LEU A 54 2.95 3.79 7.61
CA LEU A 54 2.02 4.63 6.87
C LEU A 54 1.53 5.77 7.75
N THR A 55 1.53 6.97 7.20
CA THR A 55 0.96 8.16 7.84
C THR A 55 -0.21 8.65 7.00
N ILE A 56 -1.38 8.69 7.61
CA ILE A 56 -2.58 9.26 6.99
C ILE A 56 -2.81 10.64 7.59
N LYS A 57 -3.04 11.62 6.75
CA LYS A 57 -3.32 13.00 7.16
C LYS A 57 -4.81 13.32 7.04
N ARG A 58 -5.29 14.24 7.88
CA ARG A 58 -6.65 14.81 7.80
C ARG A 58 -7.75 13.77 7.95
N ILE A 59 -7.65 12.91 8.96
CA ILE A 59 -8.75 12.01 9.33
C ILE A 59 -9.71 12.78 10.25
N PRO A 60 -11.00 12.91 9.88
CA PRO A 60 -11.97 13.56 10.76
C PRO A 60 -12.21 12.75 12.03
N LEU A 61 -12.05 13.39 13.18
CA LEU A 61 -12.46 12.88 14.47
C LEU A 61 -13.94 13.18 14.68
N LEU A 62 -14.76 12.16 14.84
CA LEU A 62 -16.20 12.30 15.02
C LEU A 62 -16.59 12.48 16.49
N LYS A 63 -16.03 11.68 17.37
CA LYS A 63 -16.38 11.68 18.79
C LYS A 63 -15.26 11.08 19.63
N VAL A 64 -15.13 11.58 20.83
CA VAL A 64 -14.35 10.95 21.91
C VAL A 64 -15.31 10.48 22.97
N LEU A 65 -15.27 9.20 23.30
CA LEU A 65 -16.06 8.59 24.35
C LEU A 65 -15.14 8.30 25.53
N ASP A 66 -15.50 8.79 26.70
CA ASP A 66 -14.82 8.50 27.95
C ASP A 66 -15.54 7.37 28.66
N ARG A 67 -14.82 6.30 28.97
CA ARG A 67 -15.32 5.15 29.73
C ARG A 67 -14.61 4.97 31.08
N GLY A 68 -14.15 6.05 31.65
CA GLY A 68 -13.40 6.03 32.88
C GLY A 68 -11.91 5.73 32.64
N ASP A 69 -11.52 4.48 32.65
CA ASP A 69 -10.11 4.08 32.45
C ASP A 69 -9.63 4.16 30.98
N GLU A 70 -10.56 4.13 30.02
CA GLU A 70 -10.27 4.10 28.61
C GLU A 70 -10.97 5.24 27.85
N LYS A 71 -10.24 5.87 26.94
CA LYS A 71 -10.78 6.85 26.01
C LYS A 71 -10.89 6.23 24.62
N LEU A 72 -12.08 6.20 24.07
CA LEU A 72 -12.34 5.71 22.72
C LEU A 72 -12.49 6.87 21.77
N MET A 73 -11.71 6.86 20.69
CA MET A 73 -11.83 7.84 19.61
C MET A 73 -12.56 7.22 18.42
N VAL A 74 -13.62 7.88 17.98
CA VAL A 74 -14.36 7.50 16.77
C VAL A 74 -13.91 8.39 15.64
N VAL A 75 -13.29 7.81 14.63
CA VAL A 75 -12.78 8.51 13.45
C VAL A 75 -13.50 8.07 12.18
N LYS A 76 -13.62 8.95 11.20
CA LYS A 76 -14.22 8.64 9.90
C LYS A 76 -13.15 8.16 8.93
N GLY A 77 -13.30 6.94 8.41
CA GLY A 77 -12.42 6.36 7.40
C GLY A 77 -11.68 5.12 7.88
N SER A 78 -10.71 4.70 7.08
CA SER A 78 -9.86 3.55 7.41
C SER A 78 -8.58 3.99 8.11
N LEU A 79 -8.12 3.18 9.04
CA LEU A 79 -6.86 3.36 9.73
C LEU A 79 -5.82 2.35 9.22
N PRO A 80 -4.53 2.70 9.21
CA PRO A 80 -3.49 1.76 8.81
C PRO A 80 -3.26 0.69 9.89
N GLY A 81 -2.82 -0.46 9.45
CA GLY A 81 -2.47 -1.57 10.34
C GLY A 81 -3.54 -2.64 10.46
N ALA A 82 -3.20 -3.69 11.17
CA ALA A 82 -4.09 -4.78 11.49
C ALA A 82 -5.03 -4.41 12.65
N ARG A 83 -6.07 -5.19 12.86
CA ARG A 83 -6.93 -5.06 14.03
C ARG A 83 -6.09 -5.18 15.31
N ASN A 84 -6.34 -4.31 16.29
CA ASN A 84 -5.58 -4.20 17.55
C ASN A 84 -4.11 -3.78 17.40
N SER A 85 -3.72 -3.20 16.27
CA SER A 85 -2.38 -2.62 16.14
C SER A 85 -2.26 -1.28 16.86
N LYS A 86 -1.04 -0.96 17.31
CA LYS A 86 -0.75 0.34 17.94
C LYS A 86 -0.68 1.44 16.88
N LEU A 87 -1.37 2.54 17.14
CA LEU A 87 -1.39 3.73 16.29
C LEU A 87 -0.91 4.95 17.10
N LYS A 88 -0.30 5.90 16.41
CA LYS A 88 0.02 7.22 16.98
C LYS A 88 -0.87 8.25 16.33
N PHE A 89 -1.57 9.02 17.12
CA PHE A 89 -2.38 10.15 16.68
C PHE A 89 -1.70 11.46 17.05
N PHE A 90 -1.75 12.40 16.14
CA PHE A 90 -1.35 13.78 16.33
C PHE A 90 -2.58 14.63 16.05
N VAL A 91 -2.94 15.47 16.98
CA VAL A 91 -4.06 16.43 16.84
C VAL A 91 -3.42 17.78 16.55
N GLU A 92 -3.82 18.40 15.46
CA GLU A 92 -3.46 19.76 15.08
C GLU A 92 -4.59 20.72 15.44
#